data_fffa2e8df91e4a2928626423670d0028
#
_entry.id   fffa2e8df91e4a2928626423670d0028
#
_cell.length_a   1.000
_cell.length_b   1.000
_cell.length_c   1.000
_cell.angle_alpha   90.00
_cell.angle_beta   90.00
_cell.angle_gamma   90.00
#
_symmetry.space_group_name_H-M   'P 1'
#
loop_
_entity.id
_entity.type
_entity.pdbx_description
1 polymer ?
#
loop_
_entity_poly.entity_id
_entity_poly.type
_entity_poly.pdbx_seq_one_letter_code
_entity_poly.pdbx_strand_id
1 'polypeptide(L)'
;EMSRGLGDVYKRQIWNAVATAEGAICEAIRHSPYNLYQHTCLVMGYGRCGKVLADRLTNLGATVIISARSSEKTACAEVLHCLNLTESTDLSTCQWLFNTVPAPIVGKSLIDRLPDTAVIIDRASAPGGCDLTYCAQKGLDAALYPGLPAKYAPKSSAEIIFQHLNDIFVIG
;
A
#
# COMPACT_ATOMS: atom_id res chain seq x y z
N GLU A 1 -19.23 -26.81 -5.59
CA GLU A 1 -17.82 -26.83 -6.09
C GLU A 1 -17.33 -25.44 -6.55
N MET A 2 -18.11 -24.71 -7.32
CA MET A 2 -17.77 -23.34 -7.75
C MET A 2 -17.54 -22.35 -6.59
N SER A 3 -18.21 -22.51 -5.45
CA SER A 3 -18.06 -21.64 -4.29
C SER A 3 -16.76 -21.86 -3.50
N ARG A 4 -16.21 -23.08 -3.50
CA ARG A 4 -14.91 -23.39 -2.86
C ARG A 4 -13.75 -22.73 -3.63
N GLY A 5 -13.71 -22.85 -4.95
CA GLY A 5 -12.66 -22.26 -5.78
C GLY A 5 -12.59 -20.72 -5.67
N LEU A 6 -13.74 -20.04 -5.61
CA LEU A 6 -13.79 -18.57 -5.41
C LEU A 6 -13.28 -18.15 -4.03
N GLY A 7 -13.59 -18.91 -2.96
CA GLY A 7 -13.10 -18.66 -1.62
C GLY A 7 -11.56 -18.76 -1.53
N ASP A 8 -10.97 -19.72 -2.20
CA ASP A 8 -9.52 -19.98 -2.19
C ASP A 8 -8.75 -18.94 -3.00
N VAL A 9 -9.28 -18.48 -4.14
CA VAL A 9 -8.73 -17.34 -4.88
C VAL A 9 -8.73 -16.08 -4.03
N TYR A 10 -9.81 -15.83 -3.30
CA TYR A 10 -9.94 -14.66 -2.44
C TYR A 10 -8.94 -14.69 -1.27
N LYS A 11 -8.77 -15.82 -0.58
CA LYS A 11 -7.79 -16.01 0.50
C LYS A 11 -6.37 -15.73 0.02
N ARG A 12 -5.98 -16.25 -1.15
CA ARG A 12 -4.65 -16.02 -1.73
C ARG A 12 -4.38 -14.56 -2.05
N GLN A 13 -5.40 -13.87 -2.55
CA GLN A 13 -5.28 -12.44 -2.83
C GLN A 13 -5.08 -11.63 -1.54
N ILE A 14 -5.70 -12.06 -0.43
CA ILE A 14 -5.48 -11.44 0.88
C ILE A 14 -4.07 -11.73 1.38
N TRP A 15 -3.60 -12.98 1.33
CA TRP A 15 -2.26 -13.34 1.79
C TRP A 15 -1.16 -12.64 0.98
N ASN A 16 -1.33 -12.52 -0.33
CA ASN A 16 -0.42 -11.74 -1.16
C ASN A 16 -0.46 -10.23 -0.80
N ALA A 17 -1.62 -9.71 -0.42
CA ALA A 17 -1.74 -8.34 0.05
C ALA A 17 -1.04 -8.12 1.40
N VAL A 18 -1.03 -9.11 2.30
CA VAL A 18 -0.28 -9.07 3.57
C VAL A 18 1.22 -8.97 3.29
N ALA A 19 1.78 -9.88 2.52
CA ALA A 19 3.21 -9.87 2.18
C ALA A 19 3.62 -8.58 1.44
N THR A 20 2.73 -8.06 0.58
CA THR A 20 2.94 -6.78 -0.10
C THR A 20 2.98 -5.60 0.86
N ALA A 21 2.05 -5.54 1.81
CA ALA A 21 1.98 -4.47 2.80
C ALA A 21 3.19 -4.47 3.73
N GLU A 22 3.58 -5.64 4.21
CA GLU A 22 4.77 -5.81 5.05
C GLU A 22 6.06 -5.42 4.31
N GLY A 23 6.18 -5.80 3.05
CA GLY A 23 7.30 -5.39 2.21
C GLY A 23 7.34 -3.88 1.96
N ALA A 24 6.18 -3.24 1.74
CA ALA A 24 6.09 -1.79 1.58
C ALA A 24 6.49 -1.05 2.87
N ILE A 25 6.06 -1.54 4.02
CA ILE A 25 6.47 -1.00 5.34
C ILE A 25 7.98 -1.16 5.55
N CYS A 26 8.54 -2.30 5.18
CA CYS A 26 9.98 -2.54 5.27
C CYS A 26 10.78 -1.54 4.43
N GLU A 27 10.36 -1.28 3.18
CA GLU A 27 11.00 -0.26 2.34
C GLU A 27 10.86 1.13 2.96
N ALA A 28 9.68 1.48 3.47
CA ALA A 28 9.44 2.77 4.12
C ALA A 28 10.38 3.01 5.31
N ILE A 29 10.58 2.00 6.15
CA ILE A 29 11.50 2.08 7.31
C ILE A 29 12.96 2.21 6.85
N ARG A 30 13.36 1.50 5.78
CA ARG A 30 14.73 1.54 5.27
C ARG A 30 15.12 2.87 4.65
N HIS A 31 14.15 3.59 4.08
CA HIS A 31 14.34 4.84 3.35
C HIS A 31 14.08 6.09 4.19
N SER A 32 13.79 5.94 5.48
CA SER A 32 13.53 7.07 6.36
C SER A 32 14.33 6.96 7.66
N PRO A 33 14.85 8.06 8.20
CA PRO A 33 15.46 8.08 9.53
C PRO A 33 14.42 8.10 10.66
N TYR A 34 13.12 8.20 10.34
CA TYR A 34 12.04 8.27 11.31
C TYR A 34 11.38 6.91 11.52
N ASN A 35 10.84 6.66 12.72
CA ASN A 35 9.96 5.54 12.99
C ASN A 35 8.52 5.84 12.53
N LEU A 36 7.69 4.81 12.40
CA LEU A 36 6.29 4.97 12.00
C LEU A 36 5.39 5.48 13.14
N TYR A 37 5.74 5.20 14.39
CA TYR A 37 4.95 5.55 15.56
C TYR A 37 4.78 7.07 15.66
N GLN A 38 3.53 7.53 15.77
CA GLN A 38 3.12 8.93 15.84
C GLN A 38 3.47 9.81 14.61
N HIS A 39 3.92 9.19 13.50
CA HIS A 39 4.12 9.92 12.26
C HIS A 39 2.97 9.69 11.28
N THR A 40 2.82 10.61 10.35
CA THR A 40 1.73 10.58 9.36
C THR A 40 2.11 9.77 8.12
N CYS A 41 1.24 8.86 7.73
CA CYS A 41 1.32 8.03 6.52
C CYS A 41 0.10 8.29 5.64
N LEU A 42 0.30 8.56 4.35
CA LEU A 42 -0.77 8.68 3.36
C LEU A 42 -0.83 7.39 2.52
N VAL A 43 -1.98 6.74 2.48
CA VAL A 43 -2.23 5.55 1.66
C VAL A 43 -3.17 5.91 0.52
N MET A 44 -2.65 5.91 -0.70
CA MET A 44 -3.42 6.14 -1.92
C MET A 44 -4.07 4.83 -2.36
N GLY A 45 -5.41 4.81 -2.29
CA GLY A 45 -6.24 3.65 -2.58
C GLY A 45 -6.59 2.81 -1.35
N TYR A 46 -7.85 2.37 -1.30
CA TYR A 46 -8.39 1.53 -0.23
C TYR A 46 -8.98 0.22 -0.80
N GLY A 47 -8.19 -0.41 -1.67
CA GLY A 47 -8.41 -1.76 -2.17
C GLY A 47 -7.84 -2.80 -1.21
N ARG A 48 -7.70 -4.06 -1.66
CA ARG A 48 -7.16 -5.16 -0.83
C ARG A 48 -5.83 -4.81 -0.17
N CYS A 49 -4.87 -4.35 -0.94
CA CYS A 49 -3.55 -3.99 -0.39
C CYS A 49 -3.61 -2.73 0.48
N GLY A 50 -4.36 -1.71 0.05
CA GLY A 50 -4.50 -0.47 0.82
C GLY A 50 -5.15 -0.70 2.18
N LYS A 51 -6.15 -1.57 2.28
CA LYS A 51 -6.81 -1.95 3.55
C LYS A 51 -5.81 -2.61 4.51
N VAL A 52 -5.09 -3.64 4.04
CA VAL A 52 -4.10 -4.34 4.86
C VAL A 52 -2.98 -3.41 5.28
N LEU A 53 -2.50 -2.57 4.38
CA LEU A 53 -1.45 -1.60 4.68
C LEU A 53 -1.90 -0.57 5.72
N ALA A 54 -3.08 0.01 5.56
CA ALA A 54 -3.65 0.97 6.51
C ALA A 54 -3.82 0.35 7.90
N ASP A 55 -4.37 -0.87 7.99
CA ASP A 55 -4.50 -1.62 9.24
C ASP A 55 -3.13 -1.85 9.92
N ARG A 56 -2.13 -2.31 9.19
CA ARG A 56 -0.78 -2.51 9.72
C ARG A 56 -0.15 -1.22 10.24
N LEU A 57 -0.24 -0.13 9.47
CA LEU A 57 0.30 1.17 9.85
C LEU A 57 -0.38 1.72 11.11
N THR A 58 -1.70 1.61 11.19
CA THR A 58 -2.47 2.03 12.38
C THR A 58 -2.05 1.20 13.61
N ASN A 59 -1.89 -0.11 13.47
CA ASN A 59 -1.43 -0.97 14.57
C ASN A 59 0.03 -0.71 14.98
N LEU A 60 0.85 -0.14 14.11
CA LEU A 60 2.18 0.36 14.44
C LEU A 60 2.16 1.77 15.09
N GLY A 61 0.97 2.32 15.31
CA GLY A 61 0.78 3.61 15.95
C GLY A 61 1.02 4.82 15.05
N ALA A 62 0.99 4.63 13.72
CA ALA A 62 1.04 5.74 12.78
C ALA A 62 -0.32 6.46 12.68
N THR A 63 -0.30 7.73 12.36
CA THR A 63 -1.49 8.47 11.91
C THR A 63 -1.70 8.17 10.42
N VAL A 64 -2.78 7.49 10.07
CA VAL A 64 -3.01 7.05 8.70
C VAL A 64 -4.07 7.91 8.03
N ILE A 65 -3.72 8.50 6.89
CA ILE A 65 -4.62 9.20 5.99
C ILE A 65 -4.86 8.29 4.78
N ILE A 66 -6.09 8.13 4.34
CA ILE A 66 -6.42 7.31 3.17
C ILE A 66 -7.09 8.14 2.08
N SER A 67 -6.84 7.76 0.83
CA SER A 67 -7.59 8.21 -0.33
C SER A 67 -8.45 7.07 -0.85
N ALA A 68 -9.78 7.19 -0.73
CA ALA A 68 -10.75 6.23 -1.22
C ALA A 68 -11.77 6.89 -2.13
N ARG A 69 -12.22 6.18 -3.18
CA ARG A 69 -13.16 6.73 -4.18
C ARG A 69 -14.63 6.62 -3.78
N SER A 70 -14.97 5.74 -2.86
CA SER A 70 -16.37 5.50 -2.48
C SER A 70 -16.61 5.79 -1.00
N SER A 71 -17.80 6.30 -0.67
CA SER A 71 -18.23 6.56 0.70
C SER A 71 -18.19 5.30 1.59
N GLU A 72 -18.51 4.13 1.03
CA GLU A 72 -18.40 2.86 1.74
C GLU A 72 -16.97 2.57 2.21
N LYS A 73 -15.99 2.77 1.31
CA LYS A 73 -14.58 2.58 1.65
C LYS A 73 -14.08 3.60 2.66
N THR A 74 -14.56 4.82 2.56
CA THR A 74 -14.27 5.89 3.51
C THR A 74 -14.79 5.53 4.90
N ALA A 75 -16.04 5.10 5.02
CA ALA A 75 -16.62 4.64 6.28
C ALA A 75 -15.88 3.42 6.87
N CYS A 76 -15.49 2.45 6.03
CA CYS A 76 -14.67 1.32 6.48
C CYS A 76 -13.30 1.75 7.06
N ALA A 77 -12.69 2.79 6.48
CA ALA A 77 -11.41 3.30 6.96
C ALA A 77 -11.56 4.06 8.29
N GLU A 78 -12.65 4.78 8.48
CA GLU A 78 -12.96 5.47 9.74
C GLU A 78 -13.09 4.50 10.92
N VAL A 79 -13.64 3.30 10.69
CA VAL A 79 -13.70 2.22 11.70
C VAL A 79 -12.29 1.79 12.15
N LEU A 80 -11.30 1.89 11.28
CA LEU A 80 -9.88 1.63 11.59
C LEU A 80 -9.15 2.88 12.10
N HIS A 81 -9.86 3.94 12.47
CA HIS A 81 -9.32 5.22 12.91
C HIS A 81 -8.42 5.92 11.87
N CYS A 82 -8.62 5.63 10.58
CA CYS A 82 -7.94 6.34 9.50
C CYS A 82 -8.67 7.65 9.19
N LEU A 83 -7.89 8.67 8.83
CA LEU A 83 -8.42 9.93 8.34
C LEU A 83 -8.64 9.87 6.82
N ASN A 84 -9.61 10.64 6.31
CA ASN A 84 -9.85 10.74 4.88
C ASN A 84 -9.06 11.89 4.27
N LEU A 85 -8.42 11.63 3.13
CA LEU A 85 -7.76 12.67 2.35
C LEU A 85 -8.79 13.60 1.72
N THR A 86 -8.66 14.89 1.98
CA THR A 86 -9.43 15.98 1.39
C THR A 86 -8.49 17.04 0.81
N GLU A 87 -9.03 18.02 0.10
CA GLU A 87 -8.22 19.14 -0.38
C GLU A 87 -7.64 19.97 0.78
N SER A 88 -8.38 20.07 1.89
CA SER A 88 -7.97 20.80 3.10
C SER A 88 -7.09 19.98 4.05
N THR A 89 -6.85 18.69 3.78
CA THR A 89 -6.00 17.86 4.65
C THR A 89 -4.58 18.39 4.64
N ASP A 90 -4.02 18.70 5.81
CA ASP A 90 -2.63 19.09 5.93
C ASP A 90 -1.71 17.87 5.75
N LEU A 91 -0.84 17.92 4.76
CA LEU A 91 0.14 16.89 4.45
C LEU A 91 1.59 17.34 4.75
N SER A 92 1.79 18.51 5.36
CA SER A 92 3.12 19.04 5.66
C SER A 92 3.93 18.16 6.62
N THR A 93 3.26 17.30 7.40
CA THR A 93 3.86 16.33 8.31
C THR A 93 3.80 14.89 7.80
N CYS A 94 3.35 14.68 6.56
CA CYS A 94 3.22 13.36 5.98
C CYS A 94 4.59 12.79 5.59
N GLN A 95 5.14 11.93 6.42
CA GLN A 95 6.49 11.38 6.22
C GLN A 95 6.53 10.29 5.16
N TRP A 96 5.45 9.54 4.94
CA TRP A 96 5.39 8.48 3.93
C TRP A 96 4.11 8.55 3.10
N LEU A 97 4.28 8.42 1.80
CA LEU A 97 3.18 8.17 0.86
C LEU A 97 3.31 6.77 0.27
N PHE A 98 2.29 5.96 0.43
CA PHE A 98 2.17 4.64 -0.17
C PHE A 98 1.13 4.66 -1.28
N ASN A 99 1.54 4.43 -2.51
CA ASN A 99 0.59 4.30 -3.61
C ASN A 99 0.26 2.83 -3.89
N THR A 100 -1.03 2.50 -3.89
CA THR A 100 -1.55 1.15 -4.21
C THR A 100 -2.40 1.11 -5.48
N VAL A 101 -2.54 2.24 -6.18
CA VAL A 101 -3.41 2.39 -7.35
C VAL A 101 -2.59 2.43 -8.63
N PRO A 102 -2.85 1.52 -9.60
CA PRO A 102 -2.15 1.49 -10.88
C PRO A 102 -2.74 2.51 -11.87
N ALA A 103 -2.83 3.76 -11.45
CA ALA A 103 -3.27 4.89 -12.26
C ALA A 103 -2.49 6.15 -11.82
N PRO A 104 -2.24 7.12 -12.71
CA PRO A 104 -1.41 8.30 -12.44
C PRO A 104 -2.14 9.30 -11.52
N ILE A 105 -2.30 8.93 -10.24
CA ILE A 105 -3.03 9.73 -9.25
C ILE A 105 -2.13 10.50 -8.29
N VAL A 106 -0.84 10.16 -8.20
CA VAL A 106 0.15 10.86 -7.40
C VAL A 106 0.94 11.79 -8.31
N GLY A 107 0.31 12.89 -8.69
CA GLY A 107 0.87 13.94 -9.56
C GLY A 107 1.41 15.13 -8.78
N LYS A 108 1.87 16.14 -9.51
CA LYS A 108 2.53 17.34 -8.98
C LYS A 108 1.76 18.02 -7.85
N SER A 109 0.45 18.24 -8.02
CA SER A 109 -0.37 18.92 -7.01
C SER A 109 -0.39 18.21 -5.66
N LEU A 110 -0.36 16.88 -5.63
CA LEU A 110 -0.29 16.11 -4.39
C LEU A 110 1.15 16.10 -3.82
N ILE A 111 2.14 15.91 -4.70
CA ILE A 111 3.56 15.88 -4.33
C ILE A 111 3.98 17.22 -3.70
N ASP A 112 3.49 18.34 -4.20
CA ASP A 112 3.80 19.68 -3.67
C ASP A 112 3.26 19.95 -2.27
N ARG A 113 2.33 19.13 -1.79
CA ARG A 113 1.78 19.20 -0.43
C ARG A 113 2.59 18.41 0.59
N LEU A 114 3.51 17.55 0.12
CA LEU A 114 4.36 16.73 0.98
C LEU A 114 5.60 17.51 1.43
N PRO A 115 6.14 17.20 2.62
CA PRO A 115 7.43 17.77 3.04
C PRO A 115 8.58 17.21 2.18
N ASP A 116 9.66 17.97 2.08
CA ASP A 116 10.85 17.58 1.29
C ASP A 116 11.55 16.30 1.83
N THR A 117 11.21 15.90 3.03
CA THR A 117 11.71 14.65 3.67
C THR A 117 10.81 13.45 3.43
N ALA A 118 9.69 13.61 2.72
CA ALA A 118 8.76 12.53 2.49
C ALA A 118 9.35 11.41 1.63
N VAL A 119 9.04 10.18 2.00
CA VAL A 119 9.40 8.97 1.24
C VAL A 119 8.17 8.46 0.51
N ILE A 120 8.30 8.17 -0.79
CA ILE A 120 7.19 7.69 -1.62
C ILE A 120 7.44 6.26 -2.05
N ILE A 121 6.59 5.36 -1.59
CA ILE A 121 6.61 3.93 -1.91
C ILE A 121 5.50 3.65 -2.93
N ASP A 122 5.84 3.59 -4.22
CA ASP A 122 4.89 3.18 -5.24
C ASP A 122 4.93 1.65 -5.40
N ARG A 123 3.87 0.97 -4.97
CA ARG A 123 3.73 -0.48 -5.11
C ARG A 123 2.74 -0.88 -6.20
N ALA A 124 2.21 0.09 -6.96
CA ALA A 124 1.31 -0.19 -8.07
C ALA A 124 2.01 -1.02 -9.16
N SER A 125 1.22 -1.70 -10.00
CA SER A 125 1.77 -2.37 -11.18
C SER A 125 2.40 -1.35 -12.12
N ALA A 126 3.44 -1.76 -12.83
CA ALA A 126 4.10 -0.89 -13.80
C ALA A 126 3.07 -0.32 -14.82
N PRO A 127 3.22 0.94 -15.19
CA PRO A 127 4.31 1.89 -14.92
C PRO A 127 4.26 2.58 -13.55
N GLY A 128 3.35 2.19 -12.66
CA GLY A 128 3.13 2.84 -11.38
C GLY A 128 2.07 3.93 -11.45
N GLY A 129 1.87 4.64 -10.33
CA GLY A 129 0.87 5.70 -10.24
C GLY A 129 1.44 7.03 -9.73
N CYS A 130 2.78 7.10 -9.51
CA CYS A 130 3.48 8.29 -9.06
C CYS A 130 4.28 8.94 -10.17
N ASP A 131 4.29 10.28 -10.24
CA ASP A 131 5.19 11.05 -11.09
C ASP A 131 6.60 11.04 -10.49
N LEU A 132 7.32 9.91 -10.70
CA LEU A 132 8.67 9.71 -10.17
C LEU A 132 9.67 10.72 -10.76
N THR A 133 9.43 11.19 -11.99
CA THR A 133 10.27 12.22 -12.62
C THR A 133 10.17 13.53 -11.84
N TYR A 134 8.95 13.91 -11.47
CA TYR A 134 8.74 15.12 -10.68
C TYR A 134 9.26 14.95 -9.24
N CYS A 135 9.09 13.79 -8.64
CA CYS A 135 9.70 13.49 -7.33
C CYS A 135 11.22 13.70 -7.36
N ALA A 136 11.90 13.17 -8.38
CA ALA A 136 13.34 13.34 -8.54
C ALA A 136 13.75 14.82 -8.75
N GLN A 137 12.97 15.61 -9.48
CA GLN A 137 13.19 17.05 -9.62
C GLN A 137 13.10 17.80 -8.29
N LYS A 138 12.23 17.34 -7.38
CA LYS A 138 12.08 17.90 -6.03
C LYS A 138 13.08 17.32 -5.02
N GLY A 139 13.88 16.32 -5.39
CA GLY A 139 14.82 15.66 -4.50
C GLY A 139 14.17 14.71 -3.49
N LEU A 140 12.90 14.29 -3.73
CA LEU A 140 12.21 13.33 -2.88
C LEU A 140 12.70 11.91 -3.12
N ASP A 141 12.81 11.13 -2.05
CA ASP A 141 13.08 9.69 -2.13
C ASP A 141 11.80 8.96 -2.55
N ALA A 142 11.73 8.58 -3.82
CA ALA A 142 10.56 7.98 -4.42
C ALA A 142 10.96 6.87 -5.41
N ALA A 143 10.34 5.69 -5.27
CA ALA A 143 10.59 4.59 -6.19
C ALA A 143 9.37 3.68 -6.37
N LEU A 144 9.35 2.98 -7.52
CA LEU A 144 8.43 1.89 -7.79
C LEU A 144 9.01 0.59 -7.23
N TYR A 145 8.22 -0.12 -6.44
CA TYR A 145 8.62 -1.37 -5.78
C TYR A 145 7.78 -2.56 -6.26
N PRO A 146 8.09 -3.12 -7.43
CA PRO A 146 7.42 -4.34 -7.90
C PRO A 146 7.90 -5.56 -7.11
N GLY A 147 7.05 -6.57 -7.01
CA GLY A 147 7.45 -7.89 -6.49
C GLY A 147 7.80 -7.94 -5.00
N LEU A 148 7.28 -7.04 -4.18
CA LEU A 148 7.53 -7.01 -2.72
C LEU A 148 7.32 -8.37 -2.03
N PRO A 149 6.27 -9.16 -2.32
CA PRO A 149 6.11 -10.48 -1.71
C PRO A 149 7.29 -11.42 -1.96
N ALA A 150 7.78 -11.47 -3.20
CA ALA A 150 8.92 -12.30 -3.55
C ALA A 150 10.23 -11.84 -2.91
N LYS A 151 10.38 -10.53 -2.70
CA LYS A 151 11.57 -9.93 -2.09
C LYS A 151 11.61 -10.17 -0.58
N TYR A 152 10.49 -9.99 0.13
CA TYR A 152 10.43 -9.96 1.60
C TYR A 152 9.83 -11.21 2.23
N ALA A 153 9.00 -11.95 1.50
CA ALA A 153 8.34 -13.17 1.98
C ALA A 153 8.38 -14.28 0.91
N PRO A 154 9.57 -14.67 0.37
CA PRO A 154 9.67 -15.62 -0.73
C PRO A 154 9.08 -16.98 -0.38
N LYS A 155 9.30 -17.46 0.85
CA LYS A 155 8.78 -18.76 1.31
C LYS A 155 7.25 -18.75 1.38
N SER A 156 6.66 -17.77 2.06
CA SER A 156 5.21 -17.63 2.17
C SER A 156 4.56 -17.44 0.79
N SER A 157 5.21 -16.69 -0.11
CA SER A 157 4.73 -16.50 -1.48
C SER A 157 4.76 -17.81 -2.28
N ALA A 158 5.80 -18.61 -2.12
CA ALA A 158 5.91 -19.92 -2.75
C ALA A 158 4.87 -20.91 -2.20
N GLU A 159 4.64 -20.92 -0.89
CA GLU A 159 3.60 -21.76 -0.24
C GLU A 159 2.20 -21.44 -0.78
N ILE A 160 1.87 -20.15 -0.96
CA ILE A 160 0.60 -19.70 -1.53
C ILE A 160 0.44 -20.22 -2.96
N ILE A 161 1.49 -20.17 -3.79
CA ILE A 161 1.49 -20.67 -5.17
C ILE A 161 1.35 -22.19 -5.16
N PHE A 162 2.10 -22.90 -4.32
CA PHE A 162 2.08 -24.35 -4.22
C PHE A 162 0.71 -24.89 -3.80
N GLN A 163 0.09 -24.28 -2.80
CA GLN A 163 -1.28 -24.63 -2.41
C GLN A 163 -2.26 -24.46 -3.58
N HIS A 164 -2.09 -23.38 -4.36
CA HIS A 164 -2.93 -23.18 -5.54
C HIS A 164 -2.77 -24.26 -6.62
N LEU A 165 -1.56 -24.67 -6.89
CA LEU A 165 -1.30 -25.74 -7.86
C LEU A 165 -1.92 -27.06 -7.38
N ASN A 166 -1.78 -27.38 -6.10
CA ASN A 166 -2.42 -28.57 -5.52
C ASN A 166 -3.95 -28.51 -5.64
N ASP A 167 -4.58 -27.37 -5.36
CA ASP A 167 -6.03 -27.19 -5.49
C ASP A 167 -6.51 -27.43 -6.94
N ILE A 168 -5.70 -27.05 -7.94
CA ILE A 168 -6.01 -27.27 -9.35
C ILE A 168 -5.83 -28.74 -9.75
N PHE A 169 -4.76 -29.40 -9.26
CA PHE A 169 -4.42 -30.78 -9.66
C PHE A 169 -5.18 -31.85 -8.86
N VAL A 170 -5.75 -31.55 -7.70
CA VAL A 170 -6.58 -32.48 -6.90
C VAL A 170 -8.03 -32.53 -7.40
N ILE A 171 -8.45 -31.61 -8.26
CA ILE A 171 -9.81 -31.56 -8.85
C ILE A 171 -9.86 -32.29 -10.22
N GLY A 172 -8.80 -32.98 -10.62
CA GLY A 172 -8.69 -33.77 -11.84
C GLY A 172 -8.91 -35.26 -11.63
#